data_519fc6dbc170785bbc268033712c87d8
#
_entry.id   519fc6dbc170785bbc268033712c87d8
#
_cell.length_a   1.000
_cell.length_b   1.000
_cell.length_c   1.000
_cell.angle_alpha   90.00
_cell.angle_beta   90.00
_cell.angle_gamma   90.00
#
_symmetry.space_group_name_H-M   'P 1'
#
loop_
_entity.id
_entity.type
_entity.pdbx_description
1 polymer ?
#
loop_
_entity_poly.entity_id
_entity_poly.type
_entity_poly.pdbx_seq_one_letter_code
_entity_poly.pdbx_strand_id
1 'polypeptide(L)'
;PLGTQSPIFKDGFINQAQMDELTARGGIGEILGRFIDAQGDVVDSEINRMITSYDIRQSHCPRIAAACGEQKRPAILAALKGGWINGLVTDEHTARWLLTR
;
A
#
# COMPACT_ATOMS: atom_id res chain seq x y z
N PRO A 1 4.82 0.09 -3.07
CA PRO A 1 5.79 0.13 -1.98
C PRO A 1 6.24 1.56 -1.66
N LEU A 2 6.78 1.77 -0.47
CA LEU A 2 7.38 3.03 -0.08
C LEU A 2 8.87 3.05 -0.39
N GLY A 3 9.43 4.25 -0.47
CA GLY A 3 10.84 4.48 -0.70
C GLY A 3 11.08 5.59 -1.71
N THR A 4 12.34 5.87 -2.00
CA THR A 4 12.72 6.93 -2.93
C THR A 4 12.31 6.64 -4.38
N GLN A 5 11.96 5.39 -4.69
CA GLN A 5 11.44 4.98 -5.99
C GLN A 5 9.91 5.08 -6.09
N SER A 6 9.23 5.36 -4.99
CA SER A 6 7.78 5.53 -4.99
C SER A 6 7.38 6.75 -5.83
N PRO A 7 6.35 6.64 -6.69
CA PRO A 7 5.87 7.78 -7.46
C PRO A 7 5.48 8.98 -6.60
N ILE A 8 4.88 8.74 -5.44
CA ILE A 8 4.45 9.82 -4.54
C ILE A 8 5.64 10.62 -4.00
N PHE A 9 6.80 9.98 -3.80
CA PHE A 9 8.03 10.66 -3.42
C PHE A 9 8.67 11.34 -4.64
N LYS A 10 8.80 10.63 -5.76
CA LYS A 10 9.41 11.17 -6.97
C LYS A 10 8.69 12.39 -7.50
N ASP A 11 7.37 12.42 -7.40
CA ASP A 11 6.54 13.53 -7.87
C ASP A 11 6.44 14.69 -6.87
N GLY A 12 7.14 14.59 -5.73
CA GLY A 12 7.22 15.67 -4.76
C GLY A 12 6.00 15.86 -3.87
N PHE A 13 5.08 14.89 -3.81
CA PHE A 13 3.91 14.95 -2.93
C PHE A 13 4.28 14.83 -1.46
N ILE A 14 5.38 14.15 -1.15
CA ILE A 14 5.94 14.05 0.19
C ILE A 14 7.45 14.29 0.13
N ASN A 15 8.01 14.82 1.20
CA ASN A 15 9.45 15.04 1.31
C ASN A 15 10.14 13.87 2.04
N GLN A 16 11.47 13.92 2.12
CA GLN A 16 12.26 12.86 2.75
C GLN A 16 11.92 12.68 4.23
N ALA A 17 11.71 13.77 4.97
CA ALA A 17 11.37 13.68 6.39
C ALA A 17 10.01 12.99 6.59
N GLN A 18 9.04 13.29 5.74
CA GLN A 18 7.73 12.65 5.78
C GLN A 18 7.83 11.16 5.42
N MET A 19 8.63 10.82 4.41
CA MET A 19 8.89 9.43 4.03
C MET A 19 9.54 8.66 5.18
N ASP A 20 10.52 9.26 5.83
CA ASP A 20 11.24 8.64 6.96
C ASP A 20 10.30 8.41 8.15
N GLU A 21 9.43 9.37 8.44
CA GLU A 21 8.42 9.20 9.50
C GLU A 21 7.46 8.06 9.20
N LEU A 22 6.92 8.01 7.98
CA LEU A 22 6.00 6.94 7.57
C LEU A 22 6.67 5.57 7.66
N THR A 23 7.91 5.47 7.21
CA THR A 23 8.69 4.23 7.26
C THR A 23 8.96 3.82 8.71
N ALA A 24 9.33 4.78 9.57
CA ALA A 24 9.59 4.53 10.99
C ALA A 24 8.34 4.04 11.72
N ARG A 25 7.15 4.44 11.27
CA ARG A 25 5.87 4.00 11.82
C ARG A 25 5.35 2.72 11.18
N GLY A 26 6.17 2.05 10.39
CA GLY A 26 5.84 0.76 9.79
C GLY A 26 5.16 0.82 8.43
N GLY A 27 5.10 1.98 7.79
CA GLY A 27 4.53 2.12 6.46
C GLY A 27 5.32 1.33 5.43
N ILE A 28 4.65 0.54 4.61
CA ILE A 28 5.27 -0.25 3.56
C ILE A 28 4.65 -0.05 2.19
N GLY A 29 3.51 0.61 2.11
CA GLY A 29 2.82 0.83 0.85
C GLY A 29 1.87 2.01 0.92
N GLU A 30 1.34 2.37 -0.24
CA GLU A 30 0.39 3.47 -0.40
C GLU A 30 -0.71 3.04 -1.35
N ILE A 31 -1.96 3.36 -1.01
CA ILE A 31 -3.14 3.08 -1.82
C ILE A 31 -4.00 4.34 -1.84
N LEU A 32 -4.16 4.95 -3.01
CA LEU A 32 -4.99 6.13 -3.22
C LEU A 32 -4.72 7.24 -2.20
N GLY A 33 -3.45 7.46 -1.89
CA GLY A 33 -3.00 8.48 -0.97
C GLY A 33 -2.86 8.03 0.48
N ARG A 34 -3.42 6.91 0.88
CA ARG A 34 -3.28 6.38 2.24
C ARG A 34 -2.08 5.46 2.35
N PHE A 35 -1.29 5.67 3.40
CA PHE A 35 -0.12 4.85 3.70
C PHE A 35 -0.51 3.76 4.69
N ILE A 36 -0.13 2.53 4.37
CA ILE A 36 -0.51 1.34 5.14
C ILE A 36 0.73 0.60 5.64
N ASP A 37 0.55 -0.11 6.75
CA ASP A 37 1.59 -0.97 7.32
C ASP A 37 1.50 -2.42 6.78
N ALA A 38 2.34 -3.30 7.29
CA ALA A 38 2.42 -4.68 6.85
C ALA A 38 1.13 -5.48 7.10
N GLN A 39 0.27 -5.02 8.00
CA GLN A 39 -1.02 -5.65 8.27
C GLN A 39 -2.14 -5.07 7.41
N GLY A 40 -1.85 -4.04 6.63
CA GLY A 40 -2.84 -3.34 5.83
C GLY A 40 -3.61 -2.27 6.60
N ASP A 41 -3.19 -1.96 7.82
CA ASP A 41 -3.79 -0.89 8.61
C ASP A 41 -3.21 0.45 8.19
N VAL A 42 -4.04 1.50 8.25
CA VAL A 42 -3.60 2.86 7.97
C VAL A 42 -2.60 3.30 9.05
N VAL A 43 -1.42 3.74 8.60
CA VAL A 43 -0.38 4.24 9.51
C VAL A 43 -0.90 5.50 10.22
N ASP A 44 -0.75 5.56 11.54
CA ASP A 44 -1.11 6.75 12.32
C ASP A 44 -0.09 7.86 12.07
N SER A 45 -0.42 8.76 11.15
CA SER A 45 0.41 9.90 10.80
C SER A 45 -0.47 11.08 10.40
N GLU A 46 0.10 12.27 10.50
CA GLU A 46 -0.59 13.49 10.09
C GLU A 46 -0.96 13.45 8.61
N ILE A 47 -0.10 12.90 7.76
CA ILE A 47 -0.36 12.77 6.32
C ILE A 47 -1.63 11.95 6.08
N ASN A 48 -1.77 10.80 6.71
CA ASN A 48 -2.96 9.97 6.57
C ASN A 48 -4.22 10.68 7.09
N ARG A 49 -4.09 11.46 8.16
CA ARG A 49 -5.22 12.21 8.69
C ARG A 49 -5.71 13.33 7.77
N MET A 50 -4.85 13.80 6.85
CA MET A 50 -5.18 14.85 5.88
C MET A 50 -5.85 14.32 4.62
N ILE A 51 -5.94 13.00 4.44
CA ILE A 51 -6.51 12.40 3.23
C ILE A 51 -8.03 12.55 3.26
N THR A 52 -8.57 13.08 2.16
CA THR A 52 -10.00 13.31 2.00
C THR A 52 -10.64 12.40 0.94
N SER A 53 -9.86 11.56 0.29
CA SER A 53 -10.38 10.63 -0.72
C SER A 53 -11.28 9.57 -0.08
N TYR A 54 -12.18 9.02 -0.90
CA TYR A 54 -13.07 7.95 -0.47
C TYR A 54 -12.25 6.71 -0.05
N ASP A 55 -12.62 6.11 1.09
CA ASP A 55 -12.01 4.86 1.53
C ASP A 55 -12.65 3.69 0.78
N ILE A 56 -11.90 3.12 -0.17
CA ILE A 56 -12.41 2.05 -1.04
C ILE A 56 -12.80 0.79 -0.29
N ARG A 57 -12.35 0.61 0.96
CA ARG A 57 -12.77 -0.54 1.77
C ARG A 57 -14.26 -0.52 2.11
N GLN A 58 -14.89 0.66 2.01
CA GLN A 58 -16.33 0.81 2.22
C GLN A 58 -17.16 0.43 0.99
N SER A 59 -16.51 0.22 -0.15
CA SER A 59 -17.20 -0.13 -1.38
C SER A 59 -17.67 -1.58 -1.37
N HIS A 60 -18.85 -1.82 -1.92
CA HIS A 60 -19.37 -3.18 -2.16
C HIS A 60 -18.96 -3.73 -3.53
N CYS A 61 -18.31 -2.91 -4.36
CA CYS A 61 -17.82 -3.34 -5.67
C CYS A 61 -16.55 -4.18 -5.54
N PRO A 62 -16.24 -5.05 -6.52
CA PRO A 62 -14.95 -5.71 -6.58
C PRO A 62 -13.81 -4.67 -6.60
N ARG A 63 -12.77 -4.93 -5.82
CA ARG A 63 -11.57 -4.08 -5.72
C ARG A 63 -10.39 -4.91 -6.19
N ILE A 64 -10.13 -4.84 -7.49
CA ILE A 64 -9.14 -5.70 -8.15
C ILE A 64 -7.87 -4.88 -8.43
N ALA A 65 -6.73 -5.36 -7.96
CA ALA A 65 -5.43 -4.79 -8.28
C ALA A 65 -4.73 -5.63 -9.35
N ALA A 66 -3.95 -4.95 -10.18
CA ALA A 66 -3.00 -5.58 -11.09
C ALA A 66 -1.61 -5.13 -10.65
N ALA A 67 -0.82 -6.04 -10.12
CA ALA A 67 0.50 -5.73 -9.60
C ALA A 67 1.40 -6.97 -9.63
N CYS A 68 2.69 -6.77 -9.89
CA CYS A 68 3.64 -7.86 -9.94
C CYS A 68 5.03 -7.36 -9.54
N GLY A 69 5.93 -8.32 -9.30
CA GLY A 69 7.32 -8.06 -8.99
C GLY A 69 7.63 -8.27 -7.50
N GLU A 70 8.83 -8.76 -7.26
CA GLU A 70 9.28 -9.13 -5.92
C GLU A 70 9.21 -7.97 -4.94
N GLN A 71 9.59 -6.76 -5.39
CA GLN A 71 9.62 -5.58 -4.54
C GLN A 71 8.24 -5.16 -4.04
N LYS A 72 7.18 -5.53 -4.77
CA LYS A 72 5.80 -5.17 -4.41
C LYS A 72 5.10 -6.20 -3.52
N ARG A 73 5.69 -7.37 -3.33
CA ARG A 73 5.06 -8.48 -2.60
C ARG A 73 4.58 -8.09 -1.19
N PRO A 74 5.41 -7.43 -0.36
CA PRO A 74 4.93 -7.04 0.97
C PRO A 74 3.73 -6.09 0.92
N ALA A 75 3.74 -5.12 0.01
CA ALA A 75 2.64 -4.18 -0.14
C ALA A 75 1.36 -4.86 -0.66
N ILE A 76 1.50 -5.80 -1.59
CA ILE A 76 0.37 -6.61 -2.09
C ILE A 76 -0.26 -7.41 -0.95
N LEU A 77 0.56 -8.08 -0.16
CA LEU A 77 0.09 -8.85 0.98
C LEU A 77 -0.64 -7.96 1.99
N ALA A 78 -0.08 -6.80 2.30
CA ALA A 78 -0.70 -5.83 3.19
C ALA A 78 -2.06 -5.35 2.67
N ALA A 79 -2.15 -5.08 1.36
CA ALA A 79 -3.39 -4.65 0.74
C ALA A 79 -4.49 -5.73 0.83
N LEU A 80 -4.11 -7.00 0.69
CA LEU A 80 -5.03 -8.13 0.87
C LEU A 80 -5.46 -8.25 2.33
N LYS A 81 -4.52 -8.21 3.26
CA LYS A 81 -4.80 -8.33 4.69
C LYS A 81 -5.72 -7.21 5.20
N GLY A 82 -5.48 -6.00 4.73
CA GLY A 82 -6.25 -4.83 5.16
C GLY A 82 -7.62 -4.68 4.49
N GLY A 83 -7.96 -5.56 3.55
CA GLY A 83 -9.24 -5.48 2.84
C GLY A 83 -9.30 -4.37 1.80
N TRP A 84 -8.16 -3.82 1.40
CA TRP A 84 -8.09 -2.79 0.36
C TRP A 84 -8.44 -3.34 -1.01
N ILE A 85 -8.02 -4.58 -1.26
CA ILE A 85 -8.33 -5.30 -2.49
C ILE A 85 -8.91 -6.67 -2.14
N ASN A 86 -9.78 -7.19 -2.98
CA ASN A 86 -10.37 -8.52 -2.85
C ASN A 86 -10.19 -9.37 -4.12
N GLY A 87 -9.40 -8.88 -5.07
CA GLY A 87 -8.98 -9.60 -6.24
C GLY A 87 -7.62 -9.11 -6.69
N LEU A 88 -6.84 -9.98 -7.32
CA LEU A 88 -5.48 -9.68 -7.73
C LEU A 88 -5.16 -10.37 -9.05
N VAL A 89 -4.60 -9.60 -9.98
CA VAL A 89 -3.95 -10.11 -11.18
C VAL A 89 -2.45 -9.90 -11.00
N THR A 90 -1.67 -10.98 -10.99
CA THR A 90 -0.25 -10.91 -10.70
C THR A 90 0.54 -11.96 -11.47
N ASP A 91 1.88 -11.95 -11.33
CA ASP A 91 2.74 -12.97 -11.90
C ASP A 91 2.70 -14.27 -11.08
N GLU A 92 3.12 -15.36 -11.71
CA GLU A 92 3.09 -16.69 -11.10
C GLU A 92 3.93 -16.78 -9.83
N HIS A 93 5.11 -16.17 -9.83
CA HIS A 93 6.00 -16.22 -8.66
C HIS A 93 5.41 -15.50 -7.46
N THR A 94 4.81 -14.34 -7.69
CA THR A 94 4.12 -13.59 -6.64
C THR A 94 2.91 -14.35 -6.13
N ALA A 95 2.13 -14.95 -7.00
CA ALA A 95 0.98 -15.75 -6.62
C ALA A 95 1.39 -16.92 -5.72
N ARG A 96 2.44 -17.65 -6.09
CA ARG A 96 2.97 -18.74 -5.28
C ARG A 96 3.46 -18.27 -3.91
N TRP A 97 4.18 -17.15 -3.89
CA TRP A 97 4.64 -16.56 -2.64
C TRP A 97 3.48 -16.22 -1.71
N LEU A 98 2.40 -15.63 -2.24
CA LEU A 98 1.22 -15.28 -1.47
C LEU A 98 0.51 -16.51 -0.87
N LEU A 99 0.46 -17.60 -1.61
CA LEU A 99 -0.22 -18.82 -1.17
C LEU A 99 0.45 -19.47 0.06
N THR A 100 1.68 -19.09 0.37
CA THR A 100 2.42 -19.61 1.53
C THR A 100 2.41 -18.65 2.73
N ARG A 101 1.63 -17.57 2.71
CA ARG A 101 1.62 -16.55 3.76
C ARG A 101 0.41 -16.60 4.68
#